data_55a59762d67db4cc8ac3c8ec9276d228
#
_entry.id   55a59762d67db4cc8ac3c8ec9276d228
#
_cell.length_a   1.000
_cell.length_b   1.000
_cell.length_c   1.000
_cell.angle_alpha   90.00
_cell.angle_beta   90.00
_cell.angle_gamma   90.00
#
_symmetry.space_group_name_H-M   'P 1'
#
loop_
_entity.id
_entity.type
_entity.pdbx_description
1 polymer ?
#
loop_
_entity_poly.entity_id
_entity_poly.type
_entity_poly.pdbx_seq_one_letter_code
_entity_poly.pdbx_strand_id
1 'polypeptide(L)'
;MSAGKSYWEMDELRLVGGAMVILGLATGALVVVPYVLLENVKPPEGLKPYTDLQLAGRKSYVANGCVYCHSQQPRDIKQAPDFARGWGRASVAGDYAYDTPHLLGTMRTGPDLLNIGARQPSKDWQLGHLYQPRAYTPGSNMPPYPYLFEIRTGQAKPGDTVVKLPPAFARPGEVVVAKPEALALVAYLLALDRTYPALPPVPKAATGAAKEKP
;
A
#
# COMPACT_ATOMS: atom_id res chain seq x y z
N MET A 1 -17.73 -49.65 -37.61
CA MET A 1 -16.86 -48.52 -37.99
C MET A 1 -16.58 -47.73 -36.73
N SER A 2 -15.41 -47.88 -36.11
CA SER A 2 -14.97 -47.11 -34.96
C SER A 2 -14.65 -45.69 -35.44
N ALA A 3 -15.44 -44.70 -35.06
CA ALA A 3 -15.09 -43.32 -35.27
C ALA A 3 -13.79 -43.02 -34.52
N GLY A 4 -12.70 -42.81 -35.29
CA GLY A 4 -11.42 -42.46 -34.71
C GLY A 4 -11.59 -41.18 -33.85
N LYS A 5 -11.23 -41.24 -32.60
CA LYS A 5 -11.21 -40.05 -31.74
C LYS A 5 -10.39 -38.96 -32.44
N SER A 6 -10.99 -37.78 -32.61
CA SER A 6 -10.28 -36.63 -33.14
C SER A 6 -9.05 -36.34 -32.28
N TYR A 7 -7.95 -35.89 -32.92
CA TYR A 7 -6.74 -35.46 -32.22
C TYR A 7 -7.02 -34.43 -31.13
N TRP A 8 -8.13 -33.74 -31.20
CA TRP A 8 -8.61 -32.75 -30.24
C TRP A 8 -9.44 -33.32 -29.07
N GLU A 9 -9.88 -34.58 -29.17
CA GLU A 9 -10.51 -35.32 -28.09
C GLU A 9 -9.43 -35.93 -27.22
N MET A 10 -8.75 -35.07 -26.43
CA MET A 10 -7.72 -35.52 -25.50
C MET A 10 -8.35 -36.38 -24.41
N ASP A 11 -7.72 -37.50 -24.09
CA ASP A 11 -8.01 -38.31 -22.94
C ASP A 11 -8.00 -37.42 -21.70
N GLU A 12 -9.01 -37.50 -20.86
CA GLU A 12 -9.17 -36.68 -19.65
C GLU A 12 -7.90 -36.68 -18.80
N LEU A 13 -7.24 -37.83 -18.70
CA LEU A 13 -6.00 -37.99 -17.95
C LEU A 13 -4.84 -37.15 -18.52
N ARG A 14 -4.73 -37.05 -19.85
CA ARG A 14 -3.72 -36.22 -20.53
C ARG A 14 -4.02 -34.73 -20.35
N LEU A 15 -5.30 -34.37 -20.43
CA LEU A 15 -5.73 -32.98 -20.21
C LEU A 15 -5.44 -32.51 -18.80
N VAL A 16 -5.82 -33.32 -17.79
CA VAL A 16 -5.55 -33.04 -16.39
C VAL A 16 -4.05 -33.04 -16.12
N GLY A 17 -3.33 -34.05 -16.62
CA GLY A 17 -1.87 -34.14 -16.47
C GLY A 17 -1.15 -32.95 -17.10
N GLY A 18 -1.53 -32.55 -18.32
CA GLY A 18 -0.99 -31.36 -18.97
C GLY A 18 -1.28 -30.07 -18.22
N ALA A 19 -2.51 -29.90 -17.73
CA ALA A 19 -2.88 -28.74 -16.91
C ALA A 19 -2.07 -28.68 -15.61
N MET A 20 -1.88 -29.80 -14.92
CA MET A 20 -1.07 -29.85 -13.71
C MET A 20 0.41 -29.51 -13.95
N VAL A 21 0.98 -29.98 -15.06
CA VAL A 21 2.36 -29.65 -15.45
C VAL A 21 2.49 -28.15 -15.70
N ILE A 22 1.58 -27.56 -16.52
CA ILE A 22 1.62 -26.13 -16.81
C ILE A 22 1.43 -25.30 -15.52
N LEU A 23 0.48 -25.69 -14.68
CA LEU A 23 0.25 -25.01 -13.39
C LEU A 23 1.47 -25.12 -12.48
N GLY A 24 2.09 -26.31 -12.40
CA GLY A 24 3.30 -26.52 -11.61
C GLY A 24 4.48 -25.67 -12.09
N LEU A 25 4.71 -25.61 -13.42
CA LEU A 25 5.75 -24.77 -14.00
C LEU A 25 5.48 -23.29 -13.79
N ALA A 26 4.24 -22.85 -14.01
CA ALA A 26 3.85 -21.45 -13.77
C ALA A 26 4.01 -21.07 -12.28
N THR A 27 3.56 -21.92 -11.37
CA THR A 27 3.74 -21.71 -9.92
C THR A 27 5.21 -21.66 -9.54
N GLY A 28 6.02 -22.60 -10.06
CA GLY A 28 7.47 -22.61 -9.84
C GLY A 28 8.12 -21.31 -10.31
N ALA A 29 7.85 -20.91 -11.55
CA ALA A 29 8.50 -19.74 -12.15
C ALA A 29 7.99 -18.41 -11.58
N LEU A 30 6.69 -18.28 -11.30
CA LEU A 30 6.08 -16.98 -10.96
C LEU A 30 5.86 -16.79 -9.44
N VAL A 31 5.93 -17.85 -8.65
CA VAL A 31 5.72 -17.77 -7.20
C VAL A 31 6.98 -18.23 -6.46
N VAL A 32 7.44 -19.48 -6.69
CA VAL A 32 8.53 -20.07 -5.90
C VAL A 32 9.86 -19.35 -6.18
N VAL A 33 10.21 -19.14 -7.45
CA VAL A 33 11.47 -18.48 -7.79
C VAL A 33 11.53 -17.05 -7.24
N PRO A 34 10.53 -16.17 -7.45
CA PRO A 34 10.52 -14.83 -6.84
C PRO A 34 10.56 -14.88 -5.30
N TYR A 35 9.85 -15.80 -4.67
CA TYR A 35 9.87 -15.98 -3.21
C TYR A 35 11.28 -16.24 -2.71
N VAL A 36 11.99 -17.22 -3.28
CA VAL A 36 13.38 -17.56 -2.91
C VAL A 36 14.35 -16.41 -3.19
N LEU A 37 14.17 -15.69 -4.30
CA LEU A 37 15.00 -14.54 -4.64
C LEU A 37 14.80 -13.35 -3.68
N LEU A 38 13.58 -13.20 -3.13
CA LEU A 38 13.24 -12.12 -2.20
C LEU A 38 13.53 -12.45 -0.74
N GLU A 39 13.78 -13.71 -0.40
CA GLU A 39 14.06 -14.15 0.98
C GLU A 39 15.24 -13.40 1.61
N ASN A 40 16.22 -13.00 0.80
CA ASN A 40 17.41 -12.27 1.25
C ASN A 40 17.25 -10.74 1.26
N VAL A 41 16.07 -10.22 0.92
CA VAL A 41 15.81 -8.78 0.95
C VAL A 41 15.65 -8.33 2.40
N LYS A 42 16.63 -7.61 2.89
CA LYS A 42 16.62 -7.06 4.25
C LYS A 42 15.88 -5.72 4.30
N PRO A 43 15.17 -5.42 5.41
CA PRO A 43 14.63 -4.10 5.63
C PRO A 43 15.76 -3.06 5.70
N PRO A 44 15.58 -1.86 5.14
CA PRO A 44 16.51 -0.76 5.32
C PRO A 44 16.60 -0.36 6.81
N GLU A 45 17.73 0.22 7.24
CA GLU A 45 17.94 0.66 8.64
C GLU A 45 16.89 1.67 8.98
N GLY A 46 16.21 2.38 8.56
CA GLY A 46 15.17 3.31 9.01
C GLY A 46 13.80 2.68 9.14
N LEU A 47 13.57 1.52 8.50
CA LEU A 47 12.27 0.88 8.50
C LEU A 47 12.02 0.11 9.79
N LYS A 48 10.89 0.42 10.44
CA LYS A 48 10.47 -0.23 11.69
C LYS A 48 9.26 -1.14 11.43
N PRO A 49 9.15 -2.27 12.16
CA PRO A 49 7.92 -3.04 12.18
C PRO A 49 6.74 -2.20 12.65
N TYR A 50 5.56 -2.49 12.13
CA TYR A 50 4.33 -1.83 12.57
C TYR A 50 3.97 -2.23 13.99
N THR A 51 3.51 -1.27 14.78
CA THR A 51 2.87 -1.52 16.07
C THR A 51 1.47 -2.12 15.87
N ASP A 52 0.88 -2.70 16.94
CA ASP A 52 -0.49 -3.26 16.89
C ASP A 52 -1.52 -2.21 16.45
N LEU A 53 -1.36 -0.97 16.92
CA LEU A 53 -2.24 0.13 16.51
C LEU A 53 -2.10 0.44 15.01
N GLN A 54 -0.90 0.44 14.48
CA GLN A 54 -0.63 0.65 13.05
C GLN A 54 -1.14 -0.52 12.20
N LEU A 55 -1.02 -1.75 12.69
CA LEU A 55 -1.60 -2.93 12.03
C LEU A 55 -3.13 -2.89 12.02
N ALA A 56 -3.76 -2.45 13.10
CA ALA A 56 -5.20 -2.20 13.12
C ALA A 56 -5.60 -1.11 12.10
N GLY A 57 -4.81 -0.04 12.01
CA GLY A 57 -4.99 1.01 11.00
C GLY A 57 -4.81 0.51 9.57
N ARG A 58 -3.84 -0.39 9.34
CA ARG A 58 -3.64 -1.04 8.05
C ARG A 58 -4.84 -1.90 7.65
N LYS A 59 -5.45 -2.62 8.60
CA LYS A 59 -6.71 -3.35 8.36
C LYS A 59 -7.84 -2.40 7.95
N SER A 60 -7.98 -1.27 8.66
CA SER A 60 -8.95 -0.23 8.32
C SER A 60 -8.68 0.36 6.92
N TYR A 61 -7.44 0.62 6.56
CA TYR A 61 -7.04 1.09 5.22
C TYR A 61 -7.52 0.14 4.11
N VAL A 62 -7.33 -1.16 4.29
CA VAL A 62 -7.79 -2.18 3.32
C VAL A 62 -9.32 -2.27 3.31
N ALA A 63 -9.96 -2.34 4.48
CA ALA A 63 -11.41 -2.47 4.61
C ALA A 63 -12.18 -1.29 4.02
N ASN A 64 -11.62 -0.08 4.10
CA ASN A 64 -12.20 1.13 3.53
C ASN A 64 -11.83 1.35 2.05
N GLY A 65 -11.14 0.41 1.42
CA GLY A 65 -10.86 0.45 -0.02
C GLY A 65 -9.88 1.54 -0.47
N CYS A 66 -9.08 2.09 0.44
CA CYS A 66 -8.14 3.17 0.14
C CYS A 66 -7.15 2.81 -0.98
N VAL A 67 -6.76 1.52 -1.04
CA VAL A 67 -5.85 0.96 -2.05
C VAL A 67 -6.39 1.06 -3.49
N TYR A 68 -7.72 1.22 -3.67
CA TYR A 68 -8.31 1.35 -5.00
C TYR A 68 -8.11 2.74 -5.63
N CYS A 69 -7.84 3.76 -4.81
CA CYS A 69 -7.58 5.12 -5.29
C CYS A 69 -6.15 5.59 -5.05
N HIS A 70 -5.44 4.95 -4.11
CA HIS A 70 -4.09 5.32 -3.71
C HIS A 70 -3.11 4.17 -3.91
N SER A 71 -1.97 4.45 -4.54
CA SER A 71 -0.83 3.54 -4.55
C SER A 71 0.06 3.76 -3.32
N GLN A 72 0.87 2.76 -3.00
CA GLN A 72 1.98 2.86 -2.06
C GLN A 72 3.26 2.38 -2.75
N GLN A 73 3.53 2.92 -3.95
CA GLN A 73 4.66 2.55 -4.79
C GLN A 73 5.10 3.75 -5.63
N PRO A 74 5.86 4.71 -5.05
CA PRO A 74 6.49 5.75 -5.84
C PRO A 74 7.38 5.14 -6.92
N ARG A 75 7.27 5.64 -8.15
CA ARG A 75 7.92 5.11 -9.34
C ARG A 75 9.19 5.88 -9.66
N ASP A 76 10.09 5.23 -10.38
CA ASP A 76 11.29 5.87 -10.91
C ASP A 76 10.91 7.03 -11.84
N ILE A 77 11.78 8.05 -11.89
CA ILE A 77 11.60 9.26 -12.71
C ILE A 77 11.41 8.96 -14.21
N LYS A 78 11.95 7.83 -14.69
CA LYS A 78 11.74 7.37 -16.07
C LYS A 78 10.34 6.83 -16.34
N GLN A 79 9.60 6.47 -15.27
CA GLN A 79 8.27 5.87 -15.37
C GLN A 79 7.17 6.87 -15.03
N ALA A 80 7.40 7.76 -14.05
CA ALA A 80 6.42 8.74 -13.61
C ALA A 80 7.09 9.91 -12.88
N PRO A 81 6.46 11.10 -12.85
CA PRO A 81 6.98 12.29 -12.17
C PRO A 81 6.74 12.27 -10.65
N ASP A 82 6.79 11.12 -10.00
CA ASP A 82 6.42 10.96 -8.60
C ASP A 82 7.33 11.74 -7.66
N PHE A 83 8.64 11.73 -7.94
CA PHE A 83 9.61 12.51 -7.19
C PHE A 83 9.33 14.02 -7.29
N ALA A 84 9.06 14.51 -8.50
CA ALA A 84 8.73 15.93 -8.73
C ALA A 84 7.41 16.34 -8.06
N ARG A 85 6.48 15.40 -7.84
CA ARG A 85 5.24 15.61 -7.09
C ARG A 85 5.43 15.58 -5.57
N GLY A 86 6.65 15.35 -5.09
CA GLY A 86 6.96 15.22 -3.67
C GLY A 86 6.49 13.90 -3.06
N TRP A 87 6.26 12.85 -3.86
CA TRP A 87 5.82 11.55 -3.35
C TRP A 87 6.98 10.68 -2.84
N GLY A 88 8.19 11.16 -2.98
CA GLY A 88 9.41 10.52 -2.51
C GLY A 88 10.21 9.82 -3.60
N ARG A 89 11.29 9.17 -3.20
CA ARG A 89 12.13 8.36 -4.10
C ARG A 89 11.36 7.13 -4.60
N ALA A 90 11.83 6.55 -5.69
CA ALA A 90 11.35 5.25 -6.14
C ALA A 90 11.47 4.21 -5.02
N SER A 91 10.42 3.43 -4.83
CA SER A 91 10.40 2.37 -3.83
C SER A 91 11.28 1.19 -4.24
N VAL A 92 11.82 0.50 -3.26
CA VAL A 92 12.61 -0.74 -3.42
C VAL A 92 11.97 -1.87 -2.63
N ALA A 93 12.30 -3.11 -2.96
CA ALA A 93 11.69 -4.29 -2.33
C ALA A 93 11.80 -4.26 -0.79
N GLY A 94 12.93 -3.79 -0.24
CA GLY A 94 13.14 -3.68 1.19
C GLY A 94 12.17 -2.74 1.91
N ASP A 95 11.58 -1.76 1.21
CA ASP A 95 10.61 -0.82 1.79
C ASP A 95 9.33 -1.52 2.28
N TYR A 96 9.08 -2.73 1.81
CA TYR A 96 7.89 -3.54 2.08
C TYR A 96 8.17 -4.76 2.96
N ALA A 97 9.34 -4.86 3.58
CA ALA A 97 9.75 -6.04 4.35
C ALA A 97 8.77 -6.43 5.46
N TYR A 98 7.98 -5.49 5.98
CA TYR A 98 6.97 -5.73 7.01
C TYR A 98 5.52 -5.66 6.49
N ASP A 99 5.34 -5.61 5.17
CA ASP A 99 4.02 -5.54 4.54
C ASP A 99 3.59 -6.92 4.00
N THR A 100 2.53 -7.51 4.56
CA THR A 100 1.94 -8.76 4.06
C THR A 100 0.41 -8.66 4.09
N PRO A 101 -0.24 -8.73 2.91
CA PRO A 101 0.30 -8.60 1.55
C PRO A 101 0.78 -7.17 1.24
N HIS A 102 1.61 -6.99 0.21
CA HIS A 102 2.01 -5.66 -0.24
C HIS A 102 0.81 -4.89 -0.80
N LEU A 103 0.62 -3.64 -0.37
CA LEU A 103 -0.48 -2.77 -0.80
C LEU A 103 -0.03 -1.77 -1.88
N LEU A 104 0.65 -2.26 -2.91
CA LEU A 104 1.27 -1.41 -3.94
C LEU A 104 0.27 -0.49 -4.63
N GLY A 105 -0.89 -1.02 -5.00
CA GLY A 105 -1.92 -0.30 -5.74
C GLY A 105 -1.50 0.03 -7.18
N THR A 106 -2.47 0.12 -8.07
CA THR A 106 -2.24 0.47 -9.49
C THR A 106 -2.96 1.75 -9.87
N MET A 107 -4.05 2.07 -9.19
CA MET A 107 -4.83 3.29 -9.42
C MET A 107 -4.24 4.47 -8.65
N ARG A 108 -4.31 5.64 -9.25
CA ARG A 108 -3.82 6.90 -8.70
C ARG A 108 -4.84 8.03 -8.92
N THR A 109 -6.10 7.75 -8.59
CA THR A 109 -7.13 8.78 -8.50
C THR A 109 -6.77 9.80 -7.42
N GLY A 110 -6.14 9.32 -6.32
CA GLY A 110 -5.43 10.11 -5.34
C GLY A 110 -3.90 9.96 -5.46
N PRO A 111 -3.13 10.73 -4.68
CA PRO A 111 -1.67 10.65 -4.66
C PRO A 111 -1.16 9.33 -4.09
N ASP A 112 0.10 8.99 -4.38
CA ASP A 112 0.80 7.90 -3.70
C ASP A 112 0.96 8.19 -2.20
N LEU A 113 0.77 7.18 -1.36
CA LEU A 113 0.77 7.32 0.10
C LEU A 113 1.98 6.69 0.80
N LEU A 114 2.94 6.08 0.09
CA LEU A 114 4.08 5.42 0.76
C LEU A 114 4.89 6.36 1.66
N ASN A 115 4.88 7.67 1.37
CA ASN A 115 5.55 8.70 2.15
C ASN A 115 4.58 9.75 2.71
N ILE A 116 3.33 9.38 2.96
CA ILE A 116 2.34 10.34 3.45
C ILE A 116 2.66 10.81 4.86
N GLY A 117 3.23 9.97 5.70
CA GLY A 117 3.64 10.31 7.05
C GLY A 117 4.70 11.42 7.09
N ALA A 118 5.69 11.36 6.19
CA ALA A 118 6.68 12.43 6.04
C ALA A 118 6.10 13.69 5.39
N ARG A 119 5.26 13.53 4.37
CA ARG A 119 4.70 14.64 3.59
C ARG A 119 3.62 15.41 4.34
N GLN A 120 2.81 14.72 5.12
CA GLN A 120 1.72 15.27 5.93
C GLN A 120 1.76 14.69 7.35
N PRO A 121 2.72 15.11 8.19
CA PRO A 121 2.94 14.54 9.52
C PRO A 121 1.89 14.97 10.56
N SER A 122 0.99 15.87 10.21
CA SER A 122 -0.03 16.38 11.13
C SER A 122 -1.16 15.39 11.32
N LYS A 123 -1.31 14.86 12.54
CA LYS A 123 -2.45 14.05 12.95
C LYS A 123 -3.78 14.77 12.73
N ASP A 124 -3.84 16.04 13.06
CA ASP A 124 -5.07 16.85 12.91
C ASP A 124 -5.45 16.98 11.44
N TRP A 125 -4.48 17.22 10.57
CA TRP A 125 -4.71 17.26 9.12
C TRP A 125 -5.23 15.92 8.60
N GLN A 126 -4.61 14.81 9.00
CA GLN A 126 -5.03 13.46 8.57
C GLN A 126 -6.47 13.16 8.99
N LEU A 127 -6.81 13.42 10.27
CA LEU A 127 -8.16 13.22 10.78
C LEU A 127 -9.18 14.10 10.05
N GLY A 128 -8.86 15.37 9.88
CA GLY A 128 -9.74 16.31 9.20
C GLY A 128 -9.93 15.96 7.72
N HIS A 129 -8.86 15.56 7.05
CA HIS A 129 -8.91 15.16 5.64
C HIS A 129 -9.75 13.87 5.45
N LEU A 130 -9.67 12.90 6.35
CA LEU A 130 -10.53 11.71 6.34
C LEU A 130 -12.01 12.06 6.57
N TYR A 131 -12.29 12.98 7.49
CA TYR A 131 -13.66 13.40 7.78
C TYR A 131 -14.26 14.22 6.65
N GLN A 132 -13.53 15.24 6.17
CA GLN A 132 -13.98 16.17 5.11
C GLN A 132 -12.82 16.54 4.19
N PRO A 133 -12.54 15.72 3.16
CA PRO A 133 -11.39 15.96 2.28
C PRO A 133 -11.35 17.35 1.63
N ARG A 134 -12.50 17.86 1.22
CA ARG A 134 -12.61 19.18 0.54
C ARG A 134 -12.31 20.37 1.44
N ALA A 135 -12.36 20.18 2.75
CA ALA A 135 -11.96 21.20 3.72
C ALA A 135 -10.45 21.43 3.75
N TYR A 136 -9.67 20.44 3.34
CA TYR A 136 -8.20 20.47 3.35
C TYR A 136 -7.59 20.49 1.96
N THR A 137 -8.28 19.95 0.99
CA THR A 137 -7.87 19.92 -0.42
C THR A 137 -9.05 20.31 -1.29
N PRO A 138 -9.18 21.60 -1.65
CA PRO A 138 -10.25 22.08 -2.51
C PRO A 138 -10.30 21.28 -3.82
N GLY A 139 -11.50 20.89 -4.25
CA GLY A 139 -11.69 20.09 -5.47
C GLY A 139 -11.36 18.61 -5.33
N SER A 140 -11.06 18.11 -4.13
CA SER A 140 -10.77 16.69 -3.90
C SER A 140 -11.90 15.79 -4.36
N ASN A 141 -11.56 14.73 -5.11
CA ASN A 141 -12.46 13.64 -5.49
C ASN A 141 -12.59 12.58 -4.39
N MET A 142 -11.76 12.62 -3.35
CA MET A 142 -11.82 11.68 -2.24
C MET A 142 -13.19 11.77 -1.54
N PRO A 143 -13.88 10.64 -1.31
CA PRO A 143 -15.10 10.63 -0.52
C PRO A 143 -14.79 10.90 0.96
N PRO A 144 -15.70 11.55 1.70
CA PRO A 144 -15.58 11.64 3.16
C PRO A 144 -15.89 10.28 3.82
N TYR A 145 -15.28 10.04 4.98
CA TYR A 145 -15.48 8.83 5.79
C TYR A 145 -16.12 9.18 7.16
N PRO A 146 -17.32 9.78 7.21
CA PRO A 146 -17.93 10.28 8.45
C PRO A 146 -18.20 9.16 9.46
N TYR A 147 -18.39 7.93 9.03
CA TYR A 147 -18.64 6.79 9.91
C TYR A 147 -17.44 6.39 10.79
N LEU A 148 -16.21 6.85 10.46
CA LEU A 148 -15.01 6.73 11.30
C LEU A 148 -15.01 7.74 12.46
N PHE A 149 -16.03 8.59 12.55
CA PHE A 149 -16.15 9.66 13.53
C PHE A 149 -17.51 9.62 14.22
N GLU A 150 -17.62 10.31 15.31
CA GLU A 150 -18.86 10.54 16.06
C GLU A 150 -19.12 12.05 16.08
N ILE A 151 -20.32 12.45 15.68
CA ILE A 151 -20.78 13.84 15.78
C ILE A 151 -21.60 13.96 17.05
N ARG A 152 -21.22 14.88 17.94
CA ARG A 152 -21.91 15.15 19.20
C ARG A 152 -22.31 16.61 19.28
N THR A 153 -23.46 16.86 19.87
CA THR A 153 -23.89 18.22 20.25
C THR A 153 -23.27 18.59 21.61
N GLY A 154 -22.76 19.80 21.73
CA GLY A 154 -22.17 20.31 22.96
C GLY A 154 -20.65 20.28 22.99
N GLN A 155 -20.06 19.95 24.14
CA GLN A 155 -18.61 20.00 24.33
C GLN A 155 -17.96 18.63 24.25
N ALA A 156 -16.68 18.60 23.89
CA ALA A 156 -15.86 17.40 23.94
C ALA A 156 -15.69 16.91 25.36
N LYS A 157 -15.62 15.59 25.57
CA LYS A 157 -15.33 14.97 26.85
C LYS A 157 -13.81 14.82 27.06
N PRO A 158 -13.36 14.71 28.30
CA PRO A 158 -11.97 14.37 28.59
C PRO A 158 -11.58 13.06 27.86
N GLY A 159 -10.45 13.08 27.17
CA GLY A 159 -9.97 11.93 26.38
C GLY A 159 -10.43 11.89 24.93
N ASP A 160 -11.39 12.71 24.52
CA ASP A 160 -11.80 12.80 23.12
C ASP A 160 -10.70 13.38 22.24
N THR A 161 -10.51 12.78 21.06
CA THR A 161 -9.71 13.39 19.99
C THR A 161 -10.65 14.13 19.05
N VAL A 162 -10.73 15.45 19.21
CA VAL A 162 -11.60 16.31 18.41
C VAL A 162 -10.94 16.62 17.06
N VAL A 163 -11.72 16.54 16.00
CA VAL A 163 -11.30 16.93 14.64
C VAL A 163 -11.37 18.46 14.51
N LYS A 164 -10.24 19.07 14.14
CA LYS A 164 -10.13 20.52 13.94
C LYS A 164 -10.56 20.86 12.52
N LEU A 165 -11.82 21.21 12.33
CA LEU A 165 -12.33 21.62 11.02
C LEU A 165 -12.11 23.12 10.77
N PRO A 166 -11.80 23.52 9.52
CA PRO A 166 -11.88 24.94 9.13
C PRO A 166 -13.28 25.51 9.39
N PRO A 167 -13.40 26.79 9.77
CA PRO A 167 -14.71 27.39 10.14
C PRO A 167 -15.83 27.21 9.12
N ALA A 168 -15.51 27.24 7.84
CA ALA A 168 -16.49 27.04 6.75
C ALA A 168 -17.11 25.62 6.72
N PHE A 169 -16.51 24.64 7.40
CA PHE A 169 -16.95 23.25 7.43
C PHE A 169 -17.35 22.79 8.84
N ALA A 170 -17.15 23.65 9.84
CA ALA A 170 -17.59 23.41 11.21
C ALA A 170 -19.06 23.82 11.37
N ARG A 171 -19.83 23.01 12.11
CA ARG A 171 -21.21 23.36 12.47
C ARG A 171 -21.25 23.92 13.89
N PRO A 172 -21.89 25.07 14.13
CA PRO A 172 -22.01 25.61 15.46
C PRO A 172 -22.67 24.62 16.42
N GLY A 173 -22.09 24.44 17.60
CA GLY A 173 -22.59 23.54 18.63
C GLY A 173 -22.35 22.06 18.42
N GLU A 174 -21.68 21.67 17.31
CA GLU A 174 -21.28 20.28 17.06
C GLU A 174 -19.76 20.10 17.27
N VAL A 175 -19.37 18.96 17.83
CA VAL A 175 -17.99 18.50 17.90
C VAL A 175 -17.88 17.17 17.17
N VAL A 176 -16.84 17.02 16.34
CA VAL A 176 -16.53 15.79 15.63
C VAL A 176 -15.41 15.09 16.35
N VAL A 177 -15.66 13.88 16.83
CA VAL A 177 -14.72 13.08 17.62
C VAL A 177 -14.27 11.88 16.82
N ALA A 178 -12.96 11.67 16.76
CA ALA A 178 -12.37 10.52 16.09
C ALA A 178 -12.65 9.22 16.87
N LYS A 179 -13.20 8.21 16.21
CA LYS A 179 -13.33 6.87 16.78
C LYS A 179 -11.97 6.16 16.83
N PRO A 180 -11.80 5.10 17.62
CA PRO A 180 -10.55 4.33 17.69
C PRO A 180 -10.05 3.85 16.33
N GLU A 181 -10.97 3.51 15.43
CA GLU A 181 -10.63 3.08 14.06
C GLU A 181 -9.99 4.20 13.24
N ALA A 182 -10.49 5.44 13.33
CA ALA A 182 -9.88 6.60 12.69
C ALA A 182 -8.48 6.87 13.25
N LEU A 183 -8.30 6.75 14.56
CA LEU A 183 -7.00 6.93 15.22
C LEU A 183 -5.99 5.87 14.78
N ALA A 184 -6.42 4.62 14.68
CA ALA A 184 -5.60 3.53 14.18
C ALA A 184 -5.20 3.76 12.71
N LEU A 185 -6.16 4.14 11.85
CA LEU A 185 -5.90 4.45 10.44
C LEU A 185 -4.88 5.58 10.30
N VAL A 186 -5.04 6.67 11.06
CA VAL A 186 -4.08 7.77 11.04
C VAL A 186 -2.70 7.34 11.58
N ALA A 187 -2.64 6.49 12.60
CA ALA A 187 -1.37 5.93 13.07
C ALA A 187 -0.65 5.12 11.99
N TYR A 188 -1.38 4.36 11.19
CA TYR A 188 -0.83 3.66 10.02
C TYR A 188 -0.34 4.65 8.95
N LEU A 189 -1.16 5.64 8.57
CA LEU A 189 -0.78 6.63 7.56
C LEU A 189 0.48 7.41 7.97
N LEU A 190 0.61 7.78 9.23
CA LEU A 190 1.79 8.45 9.77
C LEU A 190 3.03 7.56 9.82
N ALA A 191 2.88 6.24 9.86
CA ALA A 191 3.99 5.29 9.77
C ALA A 191 4.48 5.06 8.33
N LEU A 192 3.73 5.52 7.33
CA LEU A 192 4.13 5.46 5.92
C LEU A 192 5.15 6.58 5.65
N ASP A 193 6.40 6.31 6.03
CA ASP A 193 7.56 7.18 5.83
C ASP A 193 8.74 6.32 5.35
N ARG A 194 9.24 6.61 4.18
CA ARG A 194 10.37 5.94 3.52
C ARG A 194 11.44 6.97 3.11
N THR A 195 11.63 8.00 3.95
CA THR A 195 12.62 9.06 3.69
C THR A 195 14.04 8.66 4.04
N TYR A 196 14.24 7.53 4.71
CA TYR A 196 15.55 6.94 4.92
C TYR A 196 16.21 6.57 3.58
N PRO A 197 17.56 6.51 3.49
CA PRO A 197 18.26 6.11 2.28
C PRO A 197 17.88 4.69 1.83
N ALA A 198 17.66 4.51 0.53
CA ALA A 198 17.50 3.16 -0.03
C ALA A 198 18.82 2.39 0.13
N LEU A 199 18.71 1.11 0.46
CA LEU A 199 19.89 0.24 0.39
C LEU A 199 20.40 0.23 -1.06
N PRO A 200 21.73 0.22 -1.28
CA PRO A 200 22.28 0.06 -2.62
C PRO A 200 21.72 -1.25 -3.22
N PRO A 201 21.50 -1.27 -4.55
CA PRO A 201 21.05 -2.50 -5.19
C PRO A 201 22.06 -3.62 -4.87
N VAL A 202 21.55 -4.80 -4.53
CA VAL A 202 22.39 -6.00 -4.33
C VAL A 202 23.27 -6.12 -5.58
N PRO A 203 24.60 -6.16 -5.45
CA PRO A 203 25.49 -6.33 -6.60
C PRO A 203 25.00 -7.57 -7.37
N LYS A 204 24.75 -7.42 -8.66
CA LYS A 204 24.49 -8.59 -9.52
C LYS A 204 25.65 -9.54 -9.26
N ALA A 205 25.37 -10.75 -8.76
CA ALA A 205 26.37 -11.79 -8.65
C ALA A 205 27.11 -11.80 -9.99
N ALA A 206 28.41 -11.62 -9.95
CA ALA A 206 29.25 -11.59 -11.15
C ALA A 206 28.95 -12.89 -11.90
N THR A 207 28.13 -12.80 -12.92
CA THR A 207 27.93 -13.90 -13.88
C THR A 207 29.31 -14.19 -14.42
N GLY A 208 29.80 -15.38 -14.10
CA GLY A 208 31.14 -15.87 -14.21
C GLY A 208 31.99 -15.19 -15.30
N ALA A 209 33.12 -14.69 -14.89
CA ALA A 209 34.20 -14.41 -15.79
C ALA A 209 34.46 -15.68 -16.62
N ALA A 210 34.06 -15.65 -17.87
CA ALA A 210 34.52 -16.63 -18.83
C ALA A 210 36.05 -16.61 -18.77
N LYS A 211 36.63 -17.73 -18.34
CA LYS A 211 38.06 -17.93 -18.38
C LYS A 211 38.48 -17.82 -19.86
N GLU A 212 39.03 -16.72 -20.24
CA GLU A 212 39.84 -16.65 -21.44
C GLU A 212 41.04 -17.59 -21.23
N LYS A 213 41.08 -18.65 -22.00
CA LYS A 213 42.24 -19.55 -22.06
C LYS A 213 43.29 -18.92 -22.97
N PRO A 214 44.59 -19.06 -22.65
CA PRO A 214 45.69 -18.55 -23.41
C PRO A 214 45.82 -19.18 -24.81
#